data_9dc68b1e0921a848fb0aef3d55dcf9a1
#
_entry.id   9dc68b1e0921a848fb0aef3d55dcf9a1
#
_cell.length_a   1.000
_cell.length_b   1.000
_cell.length_c   1.000
_cell.angle_alpha   90.00
_cell.angle_beta   90.00
_cell.angle_gamma   90.00
#
_symmetry.space_group_name_H-M   'P 1'
#
loop_
_entity.id
_entity.type
_entity.pdbx_description
1 polymer ?
#
loop_
_entity_poly.entity_id
_entity_poly.type
_entity_poly.pdbx_seq_one_letter_code
_entity_poly.pdbx_strand_id
1 'polypeptide(L)'
;TLYPIMNSDIFGQALANTSDYDYSAMEWTLPNGISMETYNRYKSIYDSFVEQTYTAVAESERENIDYLLEQVAEYGYDVYSTDPNSAADRYNVANAICSYFNDSFTYSLTANNSDKNYGSTIGAFLRKTKSGHCALYATSMTLAMRSLGIPARYVTGYVVHGNGTPTDDGYEYTLRDRNLHAWVE
;
A
#
# COMPACT_ATOMS: atom_id res chain seq x y z
N THR A 1 14.16 -1.22 -9.09
CA THR A 1 14.53 -1.00 -7.68
C THR A 1 13.71 -1.98 -6.86
N LEU A 2 14.36 -3.00 -6.29
CA LEU A 2 13.70 -3.95 -5.37
C LEU A 2 13.52 -3.21 -4.04
N TYR A 3 12.28 -2.91 -3.70
CA TYR A 3 11.97 -2.49 -2.35
C TYR A 3 12.10 -3.71 -1.45
N PRO A 4 12.91 -3.67 -0.39
CA PRO A 4 12.89 -4.74 0.59
C PRO A 4 11.46 -4.86 1.12
N ILE A 5 10.98 -6.09 1.24
CA ILE A 5 9.76 -6.37 2.01
C ILE A 5 10.05 -5.81 3.40
N MET A 6 9.37 -4.73 3.73
CA MET A 6 9.64 -4.01 4.97
C MET A 6 9.26 -4.92 6.13
N ASN A 7 10.27 -5.34 6.88
CA ASN A 7 10.04 -5.90 8.19
C ASN A 7 9.41 -4.77 9.03
N SER A 8 8.17 -4.95 9.43
CA SER A 8 7.36 -3.94 10.14
C SER A 8 8.10 -3.31 11.33
N ASP A 9 8.98 -4.07 11.98
CA ASP A 9 9.73 -3.63 13.14
C ASP A 9 10.83 -2.61 12.79
N ILE A 10 11.47 -2.73 11.63
CA ILE A 10 12.52 -1.79 11.19
C ILE A 10 11.91 -0.47 10.75
N PHE A 11 10.77 -0.50 10.08
CA PHE A 11 10.10 0.71 9.58
C PHE A 11 9.39 1.46 10.72
N GLY A 12 8.76 0.73 11.64
CA GLY A 12 8.17 1.31 12.85
C GLY A 12 9.21 1.98 13.75
N GLN A 13 10.41 1.40 13.89
CA GLN A 13 11.53 2.00 14.62
C GLN A 13 12.12 3.21 13.87
N ALA A 14 12.22 3.15 12.55
CA ALA A 14 12.68 4.28 11.75
C ALA A 14 11.70 5.47 11.86
N LEU A 15 10.37 5.24 11.79
CA LEU A 15 9.38 6.29 11.95
C LEU A 15 9.28 6.82 13.39
N ALA A 16 9.42 5.97 14.40
CA ALA A 16 9.45 6.40 15.81
C ALA A 16 10.66 7.30 16.13
N ASN A 17 11.75 7.14 15.38
CA ASN A 17 12.96 7.95 15.53
C ASN A 17 13.00 9.19 14.63
N THR A 18 12.03 9.38 13.73
CA THR A 18 12.04 10.52 12.79
C THR A 18 11.59 11.83 13.41
N SER A 19 10.99 11.85 14.60
CA SER A 19 10.64 13.08 15.30
C SER A 19 11.86 13.92 15.69
N ASP A 20 13.04 13.31 15.80
CA ASP A 20 14.28 13.95 16.25
C ASP A 20 15.32 14.13 15.12
N TYR A 21 15.02 13.69 13.89
CA TYR A 21 15.89 13.87 12.74
C TYR A 21 15.58 15.17 12.02
N ASP A 22 16.46 16.15 12.18
CA ASP A 22 16.44 17.38 11.38
C ASP A 22 16.99 17.07 9.97
N TYR A 23 16.09 16.76 9.05
CA TYR A 23 16.43 16.55 7.64
C TYR A 23 16.92 17.81 6.94
N SER A 24 16.77 18.99 7.54
CA SER A 24 17.23 20.27 6.96
C SER A 24 18.77 20.38 6.95
N ALA A 25 19.45 19.62 7.81
CA ALA A 25 20.91 19.58 7.89
C ALA A 25 21.56 18.55 6.97
N MET A 26 20.80 17.68 6.29
CA MET A 26 21.35 16.76 5.30
C MET A 26 21.66 17.51 4.01
N GLU A 27 22.94 17.65 3.68
CA GLU A 27 23.38 18.01 2.33
C GLU A 27 23.07 16.84 1.38
N TRP A 28 21.88 16.89 0.79
CA TRP A 28 21.49 15.97 -0.27
C TRP A 28 22.26 16.35 -1.54
N THR A 29 23.28 15.58 -1.87
CA THR A 29 23.86 15.64 -3.22
C THR A 29 22.90 14.96 -4.18
N LEU A 30 22.15 15.75 -4.92
CA LEU A 30 21.29 15.24 -5.97
C LEU A 30 22.14 14.57 -7.05
N PRO A 31 21.75 13.39 -7.54
CA PRO A 31 22.44 12.71 -8.64
C PRO A 31 22.51 13.61 -9.88
N ASN A 32 23.61 13.58 -10.61
CA ASN A 32 23.74 14.19 -11.93
C ASN A 32 23.68 15.73 -12.01
N GLY A 33 24.07 16.45 -10.95
CA GLY A 33 24.17 17.91 -10.98
C GLY A 33 22.83 18.65 -11.08
N ILE A 34 21.72 17.99 -10.73
CA ILE A 34 20.40 18.65 -10.64
C ILE A 34 20.42 19.63 -9.48
N SER A 35 20.02 20.89 -9.72
CA SER A 35 19.89 21.89 -8.65
C SER A 35 18.68 21.58 -7.76
N MET A 36 18.73 22.00 -6.48
CA MET A 36 17.60 21.88 -5.56
C MET A 36 16.35 22.61 -6.06
N GLU A 37 16.50 23.73 -6.75
CA GLU A 37 15.38 24.44 -7.39
C GLU A 37 14.70 23.57 -8.46
N THR A 38 15.47 22.93 -9.32
CA THR A 38 14.96 22.01 -10.33
C THR A 38 14.29 20.80 -9.69
N TYR A 39 14.90 20.21 -8.67
CA TYR A 39 14.31 19.11 -7.92
C TYR A 39 12.97 19.49 -7.29
N ASN A 40 12.92 20.60 -6.56
CA ASN A 40 11.70 21.07 -5.89
C ASN A 40 10.57 21.38 -6.88
N ARG A 41 10.90 21.94 -8.04
CA ARG A 41 9.93 22.17 -9.12
C ARG A 41 9.33 20.86 -9.64
N TYR A 42 10.16 19.87 -9.95
CA TYR A 42 9.66 18.56 -10.43
C TYR A 42 8.92 17.81 -9.31
N LYS A 43 9.41 17.89 -8.08
CA LYS A 43 8.73 17.32 -6.92
C LYS A 43 7.32 17.89 -6.76
N SER A 44 7.17 19.20 -6.82
CA SER A 44 5.84 19.86 -6.71
C SER A 44 4.87 19.42 -7.81
N ILE A 45 5.35 19.29 -9.06
CA ILE A 45 4.54 18.79 -10.18
C ILE A 45 4.13 17.33 -9.93
N TYR A 46 5.08 16.51 -9.48
CA TYR A 46 4.83 15.09 -9.18
C TYR A 46 3.85 14.93 -8.00
N ASP A 47 4.04 15.69 -6.91
CA ASP A 47 3.16 15.64 -5.75
C ASP A 47 1.71 16.00 -6.14
N SER A 48 1.54 17.07 -6.93
CA SER A 48 0.22 17.46 -7.44
C SER A 48 -0.42 16.38 -8.34
N PHE A 49 0.37 15.74 -9.18
CA PHE A 49 -0.09 14.62 -9.99
C PHE A 49 -0.52 13.43 -9.12
N VAL A 50 0.27 13.08 -8.11
CA VAL A 50 -0.01 11.99 -7.17
C VAL A 50 -1.31 12.25 -6.41
N GLU A 51 -1.49 13.45 -5.86
CA GLU A 51 -2.70 13.83 -5.14
C GLU A 51 -3.95 13.76 -6.02
N GLN A 52 -3.87 14.23 -7.27
CA GLN A 52 -5.00 14.22 -8.18
C GLN A 52 -5.34 12.82 -8.73
N THR A 53 -4.32 11.98 -8.92
CA THR A 53 -4.48 10.71 -9.62
C THR A 53 -4.73 9.56 -8.65
N TYR A 54 -4.02 9.56 -7.51
CA TYR A 54 -3.98 8.41 -6.62
C TYR A 54 -4.86 8.54 -5.37
N THR A 55 -5.79 9.49 -5.34
CA THR A 55 -6.84 9.61 -4.31
C THR A 55 -8.23 9.32 -4.85
N ALA A 56 -8.37 9.04 -6.16
CA ALA A 56 -9.68 8.77 -6.76
C ALA A 56 -10.20 7.38 -6.37
N VAL A 57 -11.47 7.33 -5.96
CA VAL A 57 -12.24 6.11 -5.68
C VAL A 57 -13.45 6.07 -6.61
N ALA A 58 -13.67 4.93 -7.27
CA ALA A 58 -14.86 4.74 -8.11
C ALA A 58 -16.12 4.76 -7.24
N GLU A 59 -17.15 5.49 -7.67
CA GLU A 59 -18.42 5.63 -6.95
C GLU A 59 -19.07 4.27 -6.65
N SER A 60 -18.96 3.32 -7.58
CA SER A 60 -19.47 1.96 -7.42
C SER A 60 -18.83 1.16 -6.28
N GLU A 61 -17.68 1.56 -5.80
CA GLU A 61 -16.97 0.85 -4.73
C GLU A 61 -17.04 1.57 -3.38
N ARG A 62 -17.57 2.80 -3.31
CA ARG A 62 -17.62 3.58 -2.07
C ARG A 62 -18.27 2.83 -0.93
N GLU A 63 -19.47 2.30 -1.12
CA GLU A 63 -20.19 1.54 -0.08
C GLU A 63 -19.38 0.35 0.44
N ASN A 64 -18.65 -0.34 -0.44
CA ASN A 64 -17.84 -1.48 -0.06
C ASN A 64 -16.60 -1.06 0.74
N ILE A 65 -16.01 0.07 0.39
CA ILE A 65 -14.84 0.61 1.09
C ILE A 65 -15.23 1.24 2.42
N ASP A 66 -16.35 1.96 2.48
CA ASP A 66 -16.88 2.50 3.73
C ASP A 66 -17.15 1.35 4.72
N TYR A 67 -17.77 0.25 4.27
CA TYR A 67 -17.92 -0.96 5.08
C TYR A 67 -16.57 -1.50 5.61
N LEU A 68 -15.53 -1.56 4.77
CA LEU A 68 -14.21 -2.00 5.22
C LEU A 68 -13.67 -1.08 6.32
N LEU A 69 -13.76 0.24 6.13
CA LEU A 69 -13.26 1.22 7.10
C LEU A 69 -14.04 1.16 8.42
N GLU A 70 -15.36 0.97 8.36
CA GLU A 70 -16.18 0.73 9.55
C GLU A 70 -15.73 -0.52 10.32
N GLN A 71 -15.46 -1.61 9.60
CA GLN A 71 -14.98 -2.84 10.24
C GLN A 71 -13.58 -2.68 10.87
N VAL A 72 -12.69 -1.90 10.25
CA VAL A 72 -11.38 -1.57 10.83
C VAL A 72 -11.55 -0.69 12.09
N ALA A 73 -12.50 0.25 12.07
CA ALA A 73 -12.82 1.06 13.24
C ALA A 73 -13.40 0.22 14.39
N GLU A 74 -14.30 -0.71 14.09
CA GLU A 74 -14.85 -1.66 15.09
C GLU A 74 -13.76 -2.62 15.63
N TYR A 75 -12.77 -2.93 14.82
CA TYR A 75 -11.61 -3.74 15.23
C TYR A 75 -10.69 -3.00 16.21
N GLY A 76 -10.84 -1.68 16.34
CA GLY A 76 -10.22 -0.88 17.40
C GLY A 76 -9.27 0.22 16.92
N TYR A 77 -9.29 0.56 15.64
CA TYR A 77 -8.51 1.69 15.09
C TYR A 77 -9.43 2.78 14.54
N ASP A 78 -9.35 3.99 15.11
CA ASP A 78 -10.11 5.14 14.59
C ASP A 78 -9.54 5.66 13.28
N VAL A 79 -10.01 5.07 12.17
CA VAL A 79 -9.58 5.43 10.81
C VAL A 79 -10.00 6.85 10.42
N TYR A 80 -11.04 7.41 11.06
CA TYR A 80 -11.62 8.69 10.70
C TYR A 80 -10.86 9.89 11.30
N SER A 81 -10.01 9.65 12.29
CA SER A 81 -9.11 10.67 12.85
C SER A 81 -7.75 10.74 12.12
N THR A 82 -7.56 9.97 11.05
CA THR A 82 -6.32 9.92 10.28
C THR A 82 -6.06 11.24 9.57
N ASP A 83 -4.90 11.87 9.83
CA ASP A 83 -4.41 12.99 9.02
C ASP A 83 -3.68 12.44 7.78
N PRO A 84 -4.22 12.65 6.56
CA PRO A 84 -3.59 12.14 5.35
C PRO A 84 -2.23 12.78 5.04
N ASN A 85 -1.86 13.86 5.71
CA ASN A 85 -0.56 14.51 5.56
C ASN A 85 0.48 14.03 6.58
N SER A 86 0.04 13.38 7.66
CA SER A 86 0.90 12.80 8.67
C SER A 86 1.49 11.45 8.21
N ALA A 87 2.81 11.34 8.12
CA ALA A 87 3.47 10.07 7.77
C ALA A 87 3.17 8.96 8.81
N ALA A 88 3.09 9.32 10.09
CA ALA A 88 2.77 8.39 11.16
C ALA A 88 1.34 7.87 11.02
N ASP A 89 0.37 8.73 10.71
CA ASP A 89 -1.03 8.34 10.58
C ASP A 89 -1.26 7.48 9.33
N ARG A 90 -0.61 7.82 8.20
CA ARG A 90 -0.60 6.97 7.01
C ARG A 90 -0.10 5.56 7.31
N TYR A 91 1.00 5.45 8.04
CA TYR A 91 1.54 4.16 8.46
C TYR A 91 0.59 3.42 9.40
N ASN A 92 0.06 4.10 10.41
CA ASN A 92 -0.81 3.49 11.42
C ASN A 92 -2.10 2.95 10.80
N VAL A 93 -2.76 3.71 9.92
CA VAL A 93 -3.98 3.25 9.25
C VAL A 93 -3.69 2.11 8.28
N ALA A 94 -2.59 2.16 7.54
CA ALA A 94 -2.18 1.07 6.67
C ALA A 94 -1.95 -0.22 7.47
N ASN A 95 -1.27 -0.12 8.60
CA ASN A 95 -1.00 -1.24 9.49
C ASN A 95 -2.29 -1.79 10.13
N ALA A 96 -3.23 -0.92 10.51
CA ALA A 96 -4.53 -1.33 11.05
C ALA A 96 -5.35 -2.13 10.03
N ILE A 97 -5.41 -1.68 8.77
CA ILE A 97 -6.08 -2.40 7.69
C ILE A 97 -5.40 -3.76 7.45
N CYS A 98 -4.06 -3.81 7.42
CA CYS A 98 -3.31 -5.07 7.28
C CYS A 98 -3.60 -6.04 8.43
N SER A 99 -3.63 -5.55 9.68
CA SER A 99 -3.93 -6.37 10.85
C SER A 99 -5.35 -6.94 10.78
N TYR A 100 -6.33 -6.11 10.44
CA TYR A 100 -7.70 -6.55 10.24
C TYR A 100 -7.81 -7.63 9.15
N PHE A 101 -7.13 -7.45 8.01
CA PHE A 101 -7.08 -8.47 6.96
C PHE A 101 -6.44 -9.77 7.44
N ASN A 102 -5.32 -9.71 8.14
CA ASN A 102 -4.62 -10.89 8.63
C ASN A 102 -5.47 -11.71 9.61
N ASP A 103 -6.23 -11.04 10.46
CA ASP A 103 -7.02 -11.71 11.51
C ASP A 103 -8.40 -12.16 11.03
N SER A 104 -8.97 -11.45 10.04
CA SER A 104 -10.37 -11.65 9.64
C SER A 104 -10.54 -12.32 8.28
N PHE A 105 -9.47 -12.43 7.46
CA PHE A 105 -9.55 -12.93 6.08
C PHE A 105 -8.62 -14.10 5.85
N THR A 106 -8.94 -14.90 4.82
CA THR A 106 -8.13 -16.06 4.41
C THR A 106 -7.60 -15.89 2.99
N TYR A 107 -6.29 -16.08 2.78
CA TYR A 107 -5.73 -16.08 1.44
C TYR A 107 -6.16 -17.33 0.67
N SER A 108 -6.73 -17.16 -0.53
CA SER A 108 -7.20 -18.25 -1.37
C SER A 108 -7.16 -17.87 -2.85
N LEU A 109 -6.59 -18.74 -3.67
CA LEU A 109 -6.60 -18.61 -5.13
C LEU A 109 -7.89 -19.15 -5.78
N THR A 110 -8.73 -19.84 -5.01
CA THR A 110 -9.94 -20.52 -5.51
C THR A 110 -11.24 -19.97 -4.93
N ALA A 111 -11.17 -18.91 -4.13
CA ALA A 111 -12.35 -18.26 -3.57
C ALA A 111 -13.25 -17.69 -4.66
N ASN A 112 -14.55 -17.99 -4.57
CA ASN A 112 -15.54 -17.45 -5.50
C ASN A 112 -16.14 -16.13 -4.99
N ASN A 113 -15.72 -15.02 -5.58
CA ASN A 113 -16.17 -13.66 -5.26
C ASN A 113 -17.09 -13.07 -6.35
N SER A 114 -17.87 -13.91 -7.05
CA SER A 114 -18.74 -13.48 -8.16
C SER A 114 -20.19 -13.17 -7.78
N ASP A 115 -20.50 -13.06 -6.48
CA ASP A 115 -21.85 -12.81 -6.01
C ASP A 115 -22.31 -11.37 -6.31
N LYS A 116 -23.25 -11.25 -7.24
CA LYS A 116 -23.78 -9.96 -7.71
C LYS A 116 -24.58 -9.17 -6.65
N ASN A 117 -25.02 -9.82 -5.57
CA ASN A 117 -25.72 -9.15 -4.48
C ASN A 117 -24.85 -8.15 -3.70
N TYR A 118 -23.53 -8.23 -3.90
CA TYR A 118 -22.57 -7.34 -3.26
C TYR A 118 -22.00 -6.27 -4.22
N GLY A 119 -22.62 -6.07 -5.37
CA GLY A 119 -22.30 -5.02 -6.34
C GLY A 119 -21.06 -5.34 -7.18
N SER A 120 -19.99 -5.82 -6.56
CA SER A 120 -18.71 -6.11 -7.21
C SER A 120 -18.00 -7.32 -6.62
N THR A 121 -16.92 -7.74 -7.27
CA THR A 121 -15.99 -8.74 -6.74
C THR A 121 -15.36 -8.30 -5.42
N ILE A 122 -15.06 -7.00 -5.29
CA ILE A 122 -14.54 -6.40 -4.05
C ILE A 122 -15.61 -6.47 -2.95
N GLY A 123 -16.85 -6.09 -3.25
CA GLY A 123 -17.95 -6.19 -2.30
C GLY A 123 -18.18 -7.62 -1.80
N ALA A 124 -18.19 -8.61 -2.70
CA ALA A 124 -18.29 -10.02 -2.32
C ALA A 124 -17.11 -10.49 -1.46
N PHE A 125 -15.89 -10.05 -1.77
CA PHE A 125 -14.70 -10.34 -0.98
C PHE A 125 -14.79 -9.76 0.43
N LEU A 126 -15.11 -8.47 0.55
CA LEU A 126 -15.11 -7.76 1.84
C LEU A 126 -16.27 -8.16 2.76
N ARG A 127 -17.46 -8.33 2.19
CA ARG A 127 -18.72 -8.45 2.97
C ARG A 127 -19.22 -9.88 3.10
N LYS A 128 -18.76 -10.83 2.26
CA LYS A 128 -19.28 -12.20 2.26
C LYS A 128 -18.21 -13.25 2.49
N THR A 129 -17.26 -13.38 1.57
CA THR A 129 -16.35 -14.52 1.59
C THR A 129 -15.20 -14.35 2.57
N LYS A 130 -14.74 -13.13 2.77
CA LYS A 130 -13.51 -12.82 3.51
C LYS A 130 -12.34 -13.73 3.08
N SER A 131 -12.34 -14.11 1.81
CA SER A 131 -11.37 -15.04 1.25
C SER A 131 -11.05 -14.64 -0.19
N GLY A 132 -9.76 -14.52 -0.51
CA GLY A 132 -9.31 -14.08 -1.82
C GLY A 132 -7.80 -14.09 -2.00
N HIS A 133 -7.34 -13.58 -3.11
CA HIS A 133 -5.93 -13.54 -3.49
C HIS A 133 -5.36 -12.10 -3.45
N CYS A 134 -4.06 -11.96 -3.65
CA CYS A 134 -3.32 -10.69 -3.52
C CYS A 134 -3.98 -9.49 -4.22
N ALA A 135 -4.56 -9.69 -5.41
CA ALA A 135 -5.21 -8.59 -6.12
C ALA A 135 -6.42 -8.01 -5.37
N LEU A 136 -7.22 -8.85 -4.69
CA LEU A 136 -8.38 -8.39 -3.92
C LEU A 136 -7.95 -7.61 -2.68
N TYR A 137 -6.96 -8.10 -1.95
CA TYR A 137 -6.37 -7.39 -0.81
C TYR A 137 -5.75 -6.06 -1.24
N ALA A 138 -4.90 -6.09 -2.26
CA ALA A 138 -4.23 -4.89 -2.74
C ALA A 138 -5.21 -3.85 -3.30
N THR A 139 -6.24 -4.27 -4.05
CA THR A 139 -7.27 -3.35 -4.55
C THR A 139 -8.06 -2.74 -3.40
N SER A 140 -8.54 -3.56 -2.46
CA SER A 140 -9.34 -3.08 -1.33
C SER A 140 -8.54 -2.11 -0.46
N MET A 141 -7.28 -2.41 -0.17
CA MET A 141 -6.42 -1.51 0.58
C MET A 141 -6.11 -0.22 -0.18
N THR A 142 -5.80 -0.31 -1.49
CA THR A 142 -5.58 0.89 -2.31
C THR A 142 -6.79 1.82 -2.26
N LEU A 143 -7.99 1.29 -2.41
CA LEU A 143 -9.22 2.08 -2.39
C LEU A 143 -9.52 2.63 -0.98
N ALA A 144 -9.25 1.88 0.07
CA ALA A 144 -9.40 2.33 1.44
C ALA A 144 -8.47 3.51 1.78
N MET A 145 -7.19 3.41 1.43
CA MET A 145 -6.24 4.51 1.61
C MET A 145 -6.69 5.76 0.83
N ARG A 146 -7.11 5.59 -0.42
CA ARG A 146 -7.63 6.69 -1.27
C ARG A 146 -8.88 7.34 -0.68
N SER A 147 -9.79 6.55 -0.11
CA SER A 147 -11.01 7.05 0.53
C SER A 147 -10.71 7.94 1.74
N LEU A 148 -9.58 7.72 2.41
CA LEU A 148 -9.06 8.54 3.50
C LEU A 148 -8.20 9.73 3.01
N GLY A 149 -8.17 10.01 1.70
CA GLY A 149 -7.36 11.07 1.13
C GLY A 149 -5.86 10.77 1.06
N ILE A 150 -5.45 9.54 1.31
CA ILE A 150 -4.05 9.11 1.24
C ILE A 150 -3.77 8.60 -0.17
N PRO A 151 -2.83 9.22 -0.92
CA PRO A 151 -2.48 8.74 -2.24
C PRO A 151 -1.94 7.32 -2.17
N ALA A 152 -2.55 6.41 -2.95
CA ALA A 152 -2.13 5.02 -3.02
C ALA A 152 -2.29 4.46 -4.43
N ARG A 153 -1.38 3.57 -4.84
CA ARG A 153 -1.45 2.88 -6.13
C ARG A 153 -1.41 1.37 -5.97
N TYR A 154 -2.22 0.72 -6.78
CA TYR A 154 -2.17 -0.72 -6.98
C TYR A 154 -1.00 -1.06 -7.90
N VAL A 155 -0.18 -2.00 -7.49
CA VAL A 155 1.01 -2.44 -8.24
C VAL A 155 0.98 -3.94 -8.44
N THR A 156 1.41 -4.40 -9.61
CA THR A 156 1.64 -5.82 -9.93
C THR A 156 3.09 -6.05 -10.31
N GLY A 157 3.59 -7.21 -9.98
CA GLY A 157 4.96 -7.61 -10.30
C GLY A 157 5.25 -9.04 -9.85
N TYR A 158 6.51 -9.32 -9.62
CA TYR A 158 6.95 -10.64 -9.19
C TYR A 158 7.68 -10.53 -7.85
N VAL A 159 7.34 -11.43 -6.94
CA VAL A 159 8.05 -11.58 -5.66
C VAL A 159 9.14 -12.62 -5.82
N VAL A 160 10.37 -12.20 -5.52
CA VAL A 160 11.53 -13.08 -5.55
C VAL A 160 11.67 -13.78 -4.20
N HIS A 161 11.74 -15.09 -4.21
CA HIS A 161 11.97 -15.91 -3.03
C HIS A 161 13.30 -16.66 -3.12
N GLY A 162 14.01 -16.75 -2.00
CA GLY A 162 15.28 -17.46 -1.90
C GLY A 162 16.50 -16.59 -2.22
N ASN A 163 17.66 -17.22 -2.27
CA ASN A 163 18.95 -16.52 -2.33
C ASN A 163 19.46 -16.28 -3.76
N GLY A 164 18.76 -16.77 -4.79
CA GLY A 164 19.25 -16.72 -6.17
C GLY A 164 20.44 -17.64 -6.44
N THR A 165 20.86 -17.70 -7.69
CA THR A 165 22.10 -18.37 -8.11
C THR A 165 23.18 -17.30 -8.24
N PRO A 166 24.34 -17.42 -7.53
CA PRO A 166 25.44 -16.47 -7.68
C PRO A 166 25.96 -16.41 -9.10
N THR A 167 26.25 -15.21 -9.60
CA THR A 167 26.92 -14.93 -10.87
C THR A 167 28.10 -13.97 -10.62
N ASP A 168 28.91 -13.72 -11.62
CA ASP A 168 30.05 -12.79 -11.52
C ASP A 168 29.60 -11.35 -11.19
N ASP A 169 28.37 -10.97 -11.64
CA ASP A 169 27.83 -9.62 -11.47
C ASP A 169 26.71 -9.51 -10.41
N GLY A 170 26.43 -10.59 -9.63
CA GLY A 170 25.38 -10.58 -8.62
C GLY A 170 24.65 -11.91 -8.45
N TYR A 171 23.32 -11.88 -8.55
CA TYR A 171 22.47 -13.06 -8.36
C TYR A 171 21.43 -13.17 -9.48
N GLU A 172 21.28 -14.36 -10.03
CA GLU A 172 20.24 -14.70 -10.99
C GLU A 172 19.05 -15.35 -10.27
N TYR A 173 17.83 -14.93 -10.65
CA TYR A 173 16.57 -15.48 -10.13
C TYR A 173 15.67 -15.93 -11.28
N THR A 174 15.18 -17.16 -11.20
CA THR A 174 14.16 -17.67 -12.13
C THR A 174 12.77 -17.33 -11.61
N LEU A 175 12.06 -16.44 -12.31
CA LEU A 175 10.67 -16.08 -12.00
C LEU A 175 9.71 -16.97 -12.78
N ARG A 176 8.59 -17.32 -12.15
CA ARG A 176 7.50 -18.13 -12.72
C ARG A 176 6.16 -17.50 -12.38
N ASP A 177 5.08 -17.91 -13.02
CA ASP A 177 3.72 -17.39 -12.78
C ASP A 177 3.31 -17.41 -11.31
N ARG A 178 3.76 -18.39 -10.54
CA ARG A 178 3.53 -18.47 -9.08
C ARG A 178 4.19 -17.35 -8.28
N ASN A 179 5.13 -16.62 -8.88
CA ASN A 179 5.78 -15.47 -8.27
C ASN A 179 5.03 -14.15 -8.55
N LEU A 180 3.99 -14.21 -9.41
CA LEU A 180 3.15 -13.03 -9.68
C LEU A 180 2.44 -12.61 -8.40
N HIS A 181 2.49 -11.32 -8.12
CA HIS A 181 1.91 -10.74 -6.92
C HIS A 181 1.35 -9.34 -7.18
N ALA A 182 0.46 -8.90 -6.29
CA ALA A 182 -0.05 -7.54 -6.26
C ALA A 182 0.11 -6.96 -4.86
N TRP A 183 0.42 -5.65 -4.79
CA TRP A 183 0.59 -4.92 -3.53
C TRP A 183 0.19 -3.47 -3.67
N VAL A 184 0.32 -2.70 -2.60
CA VAL A 184 0.00 -1.26 -2.53
C VAL A 184 1.28 -0.47 -2.28
N GLU A 185 1.39 0.66 -2.96
CA GLU A 185 2.42 1.69 -2.75
C GLU A 185 1.77 3.04 -2.48
#